data_e9ea1505e22a65dec840928bfd79442b
#
_entry.id   e9ea1505e22a65dec840928bfd79442b
#
_cell.length_a   1.000
_cell.length_b   1.000
_cell.length_c   1.000
_cell.angle_alpha   90.00
_cell.angle_beta   90.00
_cell.angle_gamma   90.00
#
_symmetry.space_group_name_H-M   'P 1'
#
loop_
_entity.id
_entity.type
_entity.pdbx_description
1 polymer ?
#
loop_
_entity_poly.entity_id
_entity_poly.type
_entity_poly.pdbx_seq_one_letter_code
_entity_poly.pdbx_strand_id
1 'polypeptide(L)'
;MTNCLHDHSRWGEGDQTGAAGHLLDQKTALSALGKIQTGEIIDLSHTIEMGAPFMPPNQTPYIISSSATAKNSMKIREKMGAKNKVGANLERIEMTTHVGTHIDSLGHFSIGEHLYGGHTIEESVGDWGLLQLGVENIPPIITRGLCLNLSRLDGAYCLEAGRPITSDDLKRAYDDHDITPQKGDVVLINTGWGKHFMHDNTKYISGEPGLNEEAARWLTQNDVVAIGADNMAVEVLPGTNHPDVMMPVHQHCLAEAGVHLIENLALSEISERSINEFCLIMLPVKLKGATGCPVRPVAVI
;
A
#
# COMPACT_ATOMS: atom_id res chain seq x y z
N MET A 1 32.48 8.89 -0.62
CA MET A 1 31.22 9.15 0.12
C MET A 1 30.37 10.00 -0.80
N THR A 2 29.38 9.43 -1.46
CA THR A 2 28.38 10.18 -2.20
C THR A 2 27.52 10.89 -1.16
N ASN A 3 27.50 12.22 -1.19
CA ASN A 3 26.63 12.99 -0.32
C ASN A 3 25.19 12.56 -0.63
N CYS A 4 24.48 12.11 0.39
CA CYS A 4 23.04 11.92 0.30
C CYS A 4 22.40 13.25 -0.09
N LEU A 5 21.69 13.28 -1.22
CA LEU A 5 21.06 14.51 -1.74
C LEU A 5 19.70 14.80 -1.09
N HIS A 6 19.24 13.94 -0.15
CA HIS A 6 17.94 14.05 0.47
C HIS A 6 18.02 14.70 1.83
N ASP A 7 17.02 15.52 2.14
CA ASP A 7 16.86 16.09 3.47
C ASP A 7 16.17 15.08 4.40
N HIS A 8 16.96 14.42 5.24
CA HIS A 8 16.47 13.52 6.29
C HIS A 8 16.19 14.25 7.61
N SER A 9 16.26 15.57 7.61
CA SER A 9 16.20 16.38 8.84
C SER A 9 14.82 16.38 9.49
N ARG A 10 13.76 16.12 8.74
CA ARG A 10 12.38 16.24 9.23
C ARG A 10 12.08 15.38 10.45
N TRP A 11 12.49 14.12 10.43
CA TRP A 11 12.22 13.15 11.49
C TRP A 11 13.47 12.69 12.25
N GLY A 12 14.64 13.18 11.83
CA GLY A 12 15.94 12.84 12.37
C GLY A 12 16.63 11.71 11.64
N GLU A 13 17.96 11.72 11.71
CA GLU A 13 18.80 10.67 11.14
C GLU A 13 18.52 9.32 11.83
N GLY A 14 18.41 8.25 11.02
CA GLY A 14 18.15 6.90 11.53
C GLY A 14 16.69 6.61 11.88
N ASP A 15 15.74 7.52 11.57
CA ASP A 15 14.32 7.19 11.70
C ASP A 15 13.93 6.02 10.78
N GLN A 16 13.08 5.12 11.28
CA GLN A 16 12.62 3.94 10.56
C GLN A 16 11.10 3.89 10.36
N THR A 17 10.38 4.90 10.81
CA THR A 17 8.91 4.88 10.89
C THR A 17 8.25 5.91 10.00
N GLY A 18 9.00 6.91 9.54
CA GLY A 18 8.52 7.97 8.65
C GLY A 18 7.31 8.73 9.21
N ALA A 19 6.53 9.28 8.29
CA ALA A 19 5.35 10.07 8.63
C ALA A 19 4.36 9.31 9.53
N ALA A 20 4.17 8.01 9.31
CA ALA A 20 3.24 7.22 10.12
C ALA A 20 3.64 7.15 11.59
N GLY A 21 4.95 7.02 11.91
CA GLY A 21 5.43 6.98 13.29
C GLY A 21 5.36 8.33 14.02
N HIS A 22 5.38 9.43 13.28
CA HIS A 22 5.47 10.77 13.86
C HIS A 22 4.16 11.57 13.80
N LEU A 23 3.26 11.24 12.87
CA LEU A 23 2.01 11.98 12.68
C LEU A 23 0.78 11.25 13.24
N LEU A 24 0.88 9.94 13.48
CA LEU A 24 -0.20 9.17 14.09
C LEU A 24 0.00 9.13 15.61
N ASP A 25 -0.99 9.61 16.34
CA ASP A 25 -1.02 9.62 17.79
C ASP A 25 -2.41 9.23 18.32
N GLN A 26 -2.57 9.23 19.63
CA GLN A 26 -3.85 8.92 20.28
C GLN A 26 -4.97 9.88 19.86
N LYS A 27 -4.66 11.15 19.58
CA LYS A 27 -5.66 12.16 19.20
C LYS A 27 -6.12 11.91 17.77
N THR A 28 -5.20 11.58 16.87
CA THR A 28 -5.50 11.20 15.47
C THR A 28 -6.43 10.00 15.44
N ALA A 29 -6.11 8.95 16.20
CA ALA A 29 -6.93 7.75 16.28
C ALA A 29 -8.33 8.04 16.88
N LEU A 30 -8.41 8.78 17.98
CA LEU A 30 -9.69 9.15 18.59
C LEU A 30 -10.53 10.04 17.67
N SER A 31 -9.90 10.97 16.94
CA SER A 31 -10.59 11.83 15.97
C SER A 31 -11.20 10.99 14.84
N ALA A 32 -10.44 10.04 14.31
CA ALA A 32 -10.92 9.14 13.26
C ALA A 32 -12.08 8.24 13.74
N LEU A 33 -11.93 7.62 14.91
CA LEU A 33 -12.98 6.80 15.52
C LEU A 33 -14.25 7.61 15.82
N GLY A 34 -14.09 8.88 16.20
CA GLY A 34 -15.22 9.80 16.44
C GLY A 34 -16.02 10.18 15.19
N LYS A 35 -15.52 9.88 13.99
CA LYS A 35 -16.22 10.10 12.71
C LYS A 35 -17.17 8.97 12.34
N ILE A 36 -17.09 7.83 12.99
CA ILE A 36 -17.96 6.67 12.74
C ILE A 36 -19.40 7.01 13.11
N GLN A 37 -20.31 6.87 12.15
CA GLN A 37 -21.73 7.21 12.31
C GLN A 37 -22.63 5.98 12.34
N THR A 38 -22.36 5.02 11.47
CA THR A 38 -23.23 3.83 11.30
C THR A 38 -22.58 2.55 11.81
N GLY A 39 -21.25 2.49 11.83
CA GLY A 39 -20.49 1.28 12.11
C GLY A 39 -20.42 0.30 10.93
N GLU A 40 -20.88 0.71 9.74
CA GLU A 40 -20.73 -0.09 8.53
C GLU A 40 -19.24 -0.20 8.16
N ILE A 41 -18.83 -1.40 7.73
CA ILE A 41 -17.46 -1.70 7.36
C ILE A 41 -17.40 -2.04 5.87
N ILE A 42 -16.60 -1.29 5.12
CA ILE A 42 -16.31 -1.55 3.71
C ILE A 42 -14.88 -2.09 3.62
N ASP A 43 -14.72 -3.26 2.99
CA ASP A 43 -13.41 -3.87 2.73
C ASP A 43 -12.76 -3.18 1.52
N LEU A 44 -11.55 -2.68 1.69
CA LEU A 44 -10.80 -1.99 0.65
C LEU A 44 -9.71 -2.87 0.02
N SER A 45 -9.77 -4.19 0.22
CA SER A 45 -8.78 -5.13 -0.27
C SER A 45 -9.33 -6.11 -1.30
N HIS A 46 -8.48 -6.53 -2.23
CA HIS A 46 -8.75 -7.67 -3.09
C HIS A 46 -8.45 -8.99 -2.40
N THR A 47 -9.20 -10.04 -2.73
CA THR A 47 -8.84 -11.41 -2.34
C THR A 47 -7.55 -11.80 -3.06
N ILE A 48 -6.55 -12.27 -2.31
CA ILE A 48 -5.33 -12.85 -2.88
C ILE A 48 -5.60 -14.32 -3.19
N GLU A 49 -5.56 -14.66 -4.46
CA GLU A 49 -5.83 -16.02 -4.93
C GLU A 49 -4.90 -16.43 -6.06
N MET A 50 -4.90 -17.72 -6.42
CA MET A 50 -4.11 -18.19 -7.55
C MET A 50 -4.55 -17.49 -8.84
N GLY A 51 -3.58 -16.91 -9.54
CA GLY A 51 -3.83 -16.08 -10.72
C GLY A 51 -3.91 -14.57 -10.42
N ALA A 52 -3.76 -14.13 -9.17
CA ALA A 52 -3.61 -12.71 -8.88
C ALA A 52 -2.46 -12.08 -9.68
N PRO A 53 -2.65 -10.85 -10.22
CA PRO A 53 -1.62 -10.21 -11.04
C PRO A 53 -0.32 -10.01 -10.25
N PHE A 54 0.79 -10.17 -10.91
CA PHE A 54 2.14 -9.94 -10.39
C PHE A 54 3.05 -9.48 -11.54
N MET A 55 4.17 -8.82 -11.23
CA MET A 55 5.10 -8.26 -12.22
C MET A 55 6.38 -9.11 -12.35
N PRO A 56 6.47 -10.03 -13.34
CA PRO A 56 7.70 -10.76 -13.58
C PRO A 56 8.77 -9.83 -14.22
N PRO A 57 10.08 -10.10 -14.04
CA PRO A 57 10.63 -11.24 -13.28
C PRO A 57 10.78 -10.98 -11.78
N ASN A 58 10.51 -9.77 -11.31
CA ASN A 58 10.82 -9.34 -9.94
C ASN A 58 9.84 -9.90 -8.91
N GLN A 59 8.58 -10.11 -9.32
CA GLN A 59 7.56 -10.69 -8.45
C GLN A 59 7.30 -12.15 -8.82
N THR A 60 6.95 -12.96 -7.82
CA THR A 60 6.49 -14.34 -7.97
C THR A 60 5.00 -14.43 -7.65
N PRO A 61 4.24 -15.32 -8.32
CA PRO A 61 2.81 -15.45 -8.11
C PRO A 61 2.47 -15.99 -6.72
N TYR A 62 1.23 -15.73 -6.30
CA TYR A 62 0.65 -16.39 -5.13
C TYR A 62 0.46 -17.88 -5.42
N ILE A 63 1.06 -18.71 -4.58
CA ILE A 63 0.92 -20.16 -4.59
C ILE A 63 0.52 -20.63 -3.19
N ILE A 64 -0.54 -21.43 -3.11
CA ILE A 64 -0.95 -22.08 -1.87
C ILE A 64 -0.90 -23.58 -2.03
N SER A 65 -0.39 -24.30 -1.04
CA SER A 65 -0.34 -25.76 -1.03
C SER A 65 -0.63 -26.33 0.36
N SER A 66 -1.36 -27.45 0.41
CA SER A 66 -1.61 -28.12 1.68
C SER A 66 -0.33 -28.76 2.22
N SER A 67 0.08 -28.36 3.41
CA SER A 67 1.16 -29.01 4.17
C SER A 67 0.64 -30.16 5.03
N ALA A 68 -0.64 -30.11 5.45
CA ALA A 68 -1.35 -31.18 6.10
C ALA A 68 -2.82 -31.19 5.72
N THR A 69 -3.44 -32.34 5.63
CA THR A 69 -4.89 -32.50 5.47
C THR A 69 -5.50 -33.08 6.72
N ALA A 70 -6.74 -32.73 7.04
CA ALA A 70 -7.45 -33.25 8.20
C ALA A 70 -7.44 -34.81 8.25
N LYS A 71 -7.66 -35.42 7.07
CA LYS A 71 -7.64 -36.89 6.94
C LYS A 71 -6.29 -37.51 7.32
N ASN A 72 -5.19 -36.93 6.86
CA ASN A 72 -3.85 -37.48 7.15
C ASN A 72 -3.43 -37.15 8.59
N SER A 73 -3.69 -35.95 9.08
CA SER A 73 -3.36 -35.55 10.45
C SER A 73 -4.17 -36.34 11.49
N MET A 74 -5.43 -36.69 11.20
CA MET A 74 -6.24 -37.58 12.03
C MET A 74 -5.60 -38.96 12.17
N LYS A 75 -5.21 -39.60 11.04
CA LYS A 75 -4.54 -40.92 11.06
C LYS A 75 -3.24 -40.89 11.88
N ILE A 76 -2.45 -39.83 11.79
CA ILE A 76 -1.22 -39.66 12.56
C ILE A 76 -1.55 -39.60 14.06
N ARG A 77 -2.52 -38.77 14.44
CA ARG A 77 -2.92 -38.55 15.84
C ARG A 77 -3.57 -39.80 16.46
N GLU A 78 -4.35 -40.56 15.68
CA GLU A 78 -4.86 -41.88 16.12
C GLU A 78 -3.72 -42.84 16.47
N LYS A 79 -2.65 -42.87 15.64
CA LYS A 79 -1.44 -43.67 15.95
C LYS A 79 -0.71 -43.19 17.20
N MET A 80 -0.83 -41.91 17.53
CA MET A 80 -0.29 -41.32 18.78
C MET A 80 -1.22 -41.55 20.00
N GLY A 81 -2.35 -42.22 19.83
CA GLY A 81 -3.28 -42.55 20.91
C GLY A 81 -4.49 -41.65 21.05
N ALA A 82 -4.69 -40.66 20.16
CA ALA A 82 -5.87 -39.82 20.19
C ALA A 82 -7.15 -40.56 19.82
N LYS A 83 -8.17 -40.54 20.71
CA LYS A 83 -9.44 -41.24 20.51
C LYS A 83 -10.56 -40.36 19.95
N ASN A 84 -10.38 -39.06 19.99
CA ASN A 84 -11.39 -38.04 19.58
C ASN A 84 -11.38 -37.73 18.08
N LYS A 85 -10.69 -38.52 17.25
CA LYS A 85 -10.62 -38.36 15.79
C LYS A 85 -10.28 -36.93 15.32
N VAL A 86 -9.40 -36.24 16.03
CA VAL A 86 -9.02 -34.88 15.74
C VAL A 86 -8.14 -34.79 14.48
N GLY A 87 -8.59 -34.03 13.51
CA GLY A 87 -7.88 -33.65 12.27
C GLY A 87 -7.62 -32.16 12.18
N ALA A 88 -6.65 -31.76 11.36
CA ALA A 88 -6.38 -30.35 11.06
C ALA A 88 -5.89 -30.23 9.61
N ASN A 89 -6.24 -29.11 8.96
CA ASN A 89 -5.69 -28.69 7.69
C ASN A 89 -4.68 -27.58 7.95
N LEU A 90 -3.55 -27.61 7.24
CA LEU A 90 -2.52 -26.59 7.28
C LEU A 90 -2.03 -26.34 5.85
N GLU A 91 -1.81 -25.09 5.53
CA GLU A 91 -1.36 -24.63 4.22
C GLU A 91 -0.02 -23.92 4.36
N ARG A 92 0.68 -23.86 3.24
CA ARG A 92 1.86 -23.05 3.02
C ARG A 92 1.58 -22.09 1.90
N ILE A 93 1.97 -20.83 2.08
CA ILE A 93 1.90 -19.77 1.08
C ILE A 93 3.32 -19.44 0.63
N GLU A 94 3.48 -19.26 -0.68
CA GLU A 94 4.68 -18.73 -1.31
C GLU A 94 4.28 -17.67 -2.30
N MET A 95 4.80 -16.45 -2.16
CA MET A 95 4.58 -15.32 -3.04
C MET A 95 5.55 -14.19 -2.70
N THR A 96 5.76 -13.26 -3.62
CA THR A 96 6.35 -11.95 -3.29
C THR A 96 5.37 -11.15 -2.44
N THR A 97 5.85 -10.45 -1.42
CA THR A 97 5.00 -9.71 -0.46
C THR A 97 4.24 -8.53 -1.06
N HIS A 98 4.48 -8.23 -2.33
CA HIS A 98 3.84 -7.17 -3.13
C HIS A 98 2.75 -7.69 -4.07
N VAL A 99 2.17 -8.88 -3.81
CA VAL A 99 1.05 -9.45 -4.57
C VAL A 99 -0.27 -9.15 -3.87
N GLY A 100 -1.27 -8.66 -4.63
CA GLY A 100 -2.57 -8.23 -4.08
C GLY A 100 -2.48 -6.92 -3.32
N THR A 101 -3.50 -6.60 -2.53
CA THR A 101 -3.51 -5.37 -1.72
C THR A 101 -2.44 -5.43 -0.64
N HIS A 102 -1.50 -4.48 -0.68
CA HIS A 102 -0.34 -4.46 0.22
C HIS A 102 0.09 -3.04 0.55
N ILE A 103 0.98 -2.92 1.54
CA ILE A 103 1.65 -1.68 1.91
C ILE A 103 3.16 -1.85 1.77
N ASP A 104 3.82 -0.81 1.26
CA ASP A 104 5.26 -0.74 1.12
C ASP A 104 5.94 -0.16 2.35
N SER A 105 7.04 -0.75 2.74
CA SER A 105 7.95 -0.21 3.75
C SER A 105 8.90 0.83 3.18
N LEU A 106 9.49 1.63 4.04
CA LEU A 106 10.45 2.67 3.65
C LEU A 106 11.78 2.12 3.11
N GLY A 107 12.03 0.82 3.29
CA GLY A 107 13.19 0.13 2.73
C GLY A 107 12.95 -0.49 1.35
N HIS A 108 11.75 -0.29 0.74
CA HIS A 108 11.43 -0.90 -0.55
C HIS A 108 12.17 -0.25 -1.72
N PHE A 109 12.28 1.07 -1.74
CA PHE A 109 12.97 1.82 -2.81
C PHE A 109 14.14 2.64 -2.27
N SER A 110 15.14 2.82 -3.13
CA SER A 110 16.34 3.61 -2.85
C SER A 110 16.52 4.74 -3.86
N ILE A 111 17.33 5.72 -3.49
CA ILE A 111 17.88 6.71 -4.42
C ILE A 111 19.40 6.58 -4.38
N GLY A 112 19.98 6.04 -5.45
CA GLY A 112 21.37 5.61 -5.44
C GLY A 112 21.59 4.53 -4.37
N GLU A 113 22.56 4.72 -3.49
CA GLU A 113 22.90 3.79 -2.41
C GLU A 113 22.15 4.10 -1.09
N HIS A 114 21.21 5.07 -1.09
CA HIS A 114 20.54 5.52 0.10
C HIS A 114 19.05 5.11 0.12
N LEU A 115 18.65 4.60 1.26
CA LEU A 115 17.28 4.40 1.67
C LEU A 115 16.80 5.57 2.54
N TYR A 116 15.55 5.53 2.98
CA TYR A 116 14.98 6.51 3.89
C TYR A 116 15.82 6.70 5.18
N GLY A 117 15.75 7.91 5.77
CA GLY A 117 16.39 8.18 7.07
C GLY A 117 17.92 8.21 7.06
N GLY A 118 18.54 8.29 5.87
CA GLY A 118 19.98 8.27 5.70
C GLY A 118 20.63 6.88 5.76
N HIS A 119 19.81 5.83 5.88
CA HIS A 119 20.29 4.45 5.86
C HIS A 119 20.89 4.09 4.50
N THR A 120 21.97 3.32 4.49
CA THR A 120 22.56 2.81 3.25
C THR A 120 22.05 1.42 2.91
N ILE A 121 22.07 1.06 1.62
CA ILE A 121 21.73 -0.31 1.18
C ILE A 121 22.66 -1.32 1.84
N GLU A 122 23.98 -1.02 1.91
CA GLU A 122 24.98 -1.92 2.50
C GLU A 122 24.68 -2.26 3.96
N GLU A 123 24.20 -1.29 4.75
CA GLU A 123 23.89 -1.49 6.17
C GLU A 123 22.50 -2.08 6.41
N SER A 124 21.60 -1.91 5.45
CA SER A 124 20.17 -2.17 5.67
C SER A 124 19.66 -3.43 4.99
N VAL A 125 20.40 -3.99 4.03
CA VAL A 125 19.97 -5.18 3.28
C VAL A 125 20.85 -6.37 3.63
N GLY A 126 20.26 -7.42 4.18
CA GLY A 126 20.94 -8.66 4.50
C GLY A 126 20.49 -9.83 3.62
N ASP A 127 21.10 -11.00 3.80
CA ASP A 127 20.80 -12.22 3.04
C ASP A 127 19.34 -12.71 3.23
N TRP A 128 18.70 -12.33 4.32
CA TRP A 128 17.36 -12.75 4.71
C TRP A 128 16.33 -11.61 4.72
N GLY A 129 16.58 -10.55 3.97
CA GLY A 129 15.73 -9.37 3.88
C GLY A 129 16.32 -8.14 4.58
N LEU A 130 15.47 -7.17 4.83
CA LEU A 130 15.89 -5.91 5.46
C LEU A 130 16.29 -6.10 6.92
N LEU A 131 17.38 -5.47 7.31
CA LEU A 131 17.83 -5.35 8.71
C LEU A 131 17.19 -4.14 9.39
N GLN A 132 16.82 -3.13 8.60
CA GLN A 132 16.21 -1.87 9.00
C GLN A 132 15.12 -1.50 7.99
N LEU A 133 14.21 -0.59 8.33
CA LEU A 133 13.17 -0.04 7.45
C LEU A 133 12.14 -1.07 6.94
N GLY A 134 12.08 -2.28 7.51
CA GLY A 134 11.12 -3.30 7.13
C GLY A 134 9.69 -2.99 7.63
N VAL A 135 8.71 -3.73 7.11
CA VAL A 135 7.28 -3.54 7.44
C VAL A 135 6.96 -3.71 8.93
N GLU A 136 7.80 -4.40 9.68
CA GLU A 136 7.64 -4.56 11.12
C GLU A 136 7.74 -3.23 11.90
N ASN A 137 8.29 -2.19 11.27
CA ASN A 137 8.40 -0.85 11.85
C ASN A 137 7.18 0.04 11.55
N ILE A 138 6.30 -0.35 10.62
CA ILE A 138 5.08 0.39 10.33
C ILE A 138 4.12 0.27 11.52
N PRO A 139 3.71 1.39 12.14
CA PRO A 139 2.76 1.33 13.26
C PRO A 139 1.36 0.92 12.79
N PRO A 140 0.46 0.51 13.70
CA PRO A 140 -0.97 0.43 13.41
C PRO A 140 -1.49 1.76 12.87
N ILE A 141 -2.19 1.74 11.74
CA ILE A 141 -2.76 2.92 11.10
C ILE A 141 -4.25 2.96 11.42
N ILE A 142 -4.63 3.89 12.28
CA ILE A 142 -6.02 4.24 12.60
C ILE A 142 -6.10 5.75 12.47
N THR A 143 -6.69 6.23 11.36
CA THR A 143 -6.70 7.65 11.03
C THR A 143 -7.84 8.00 10.09
N ARG A 144 -7.96 9.27 9.74
CA ARG A 144 -8.87 9.70 8.68
C ARG A 144 -8.38 9.16 7.34
N GLY A 145 -9.23 8.36 6.68
CA GLY A 145 -9.07 7.95 5.29
C GLY A 145 -9.86 8.87 4.37
N LEU A 146 -9.26 9.22 3.24
CA LEU A 146 -9.91 9.96 2.17
C LEU A 146 -9.92 9.10 0.91
N CYS A 147 -11.05 9.02 0.21
CA CYS A 147 -11.14 8.40 -1.11
C CYS A 147 -11.46 9.46 -2.16
N LEU A 148 -10.49 9.75 -3.02
CA LEU A 148 -10.64 10.68 -4.14
C LEU A 148 -10.99 9.88 -5.40
N ASN A 149 -12.22 10.04 -5.88
CA ASN A 149 -12.66 9.37 -7.11
C ASN A 149 -12.25 10.18 -8.34
N LEU A 150 -11.12 9.84 -8.92
CA LEU A 150 -10.55 10.46 -10.13
C LEU A 150 -10.85 9.69 -11.41
N SER A 151 -11.56 8.57 -11.32
CA SER A 151 -11.83 7.69 -12.47
C SER A 151 -12.54 8.38 -13.65
N ARG A 152 -13.22 9.50 -13.38
CA ARG A 152 -14.03 10.26 -14.36
C ARG A 152 -13.38 11.55 -14.87
N LEU A 153 -12.12 11.82 -14.53
CA LEU A 153 -11.45 13.07 -14.94
C LEU A 153 -11.49 13.32 -16.44
N ASP A 154 -11.39 12.26 -17.25
CA ASP A 154 -11.36 12.36 -18.70
C ASP A 154 -12.72 11.97 -19.33
N GLY A 155 -13.82 11.98 -18.55
CA GLY A 155 -15.18 11.72 -19.02
C GLY A 155 -15.55 10.23 -19.17
N ALA A 156 -14.61 9.31 -18.94
CA ALA A 156 -14.84 7.86 -18.89
C ALA A 156 -15.00 7.40 -17.42
N TYR A 157 -15.26 6.10 -17.21
CA TYR A 157 -15.34 5.51 -15.85
C TYR A 157 -14.01 4.89 -15.39
N CYS A 158 -12.94 5.12 -16.13
CA CYS A 158 -11.60 4.63 -15.84
C CYS A 158 -10.61 5.48 -16.61
N LEU A 159 -9.55 5.90 -15.97
CA LEU A 159 -8.43 6.54 -16.63
C LEU A 159 -7.66 5.52 -17.49
N GLU A 160 -7.02 5.99 -18.56
CA GLU A 160 -6.19 5.15 -19.41
C GLU A 160 -4.75 5.02 -18.89
N ALA A 161 -4.07 3.92 -19.25
CA ALA A 161 -2.67 3.73 -18.90
C ALA A 161 -1.81 4.90 -19.40
N GLY A 162 -0.85 5.34 -18.59
CA GLY A 162 0.00 6.49 -18.90
C GLY A 162 -0.66 7.86 -18.66
N ARG A 163 -1.90 7.92 -18.12
CA ARG A 163 -2.55 9.18 -17.75
C ARG A 163 -2.02 9.65 -16.37
N PRO A 164 -1.22 10.73 -16.32
CA PRO A 164 -0.72 11.24 -15.05
C PRO A 164 -1.81 11.99 -14.28
N ILE A 165 -1.93 11.72 -12.99
CA ILE A 165 -2.71 12.53 -12.07
C ILE A 165 -1.80 13.62 -11.53
N THR A 166 -2.20 14.87 -11.74
CA THR A 166 -1.44 16.07 -11.36
C THR A 166 -1.89 16.63 -10.01
N SER A 167 -1.09 17.53 -9.43
CA SER A 167 -1.49 18.26 -8.21
C SER A 167 -2.76 19.07 -8.42
N ASP A 168 -2.99 19.58 -9.63
CA ASP A 168 -4.21 20.34 -9.94
C ASP A 168 -5.45 19.44 -10.06
N ASP A 169 -5.28 18.19 -10.51
CA ASP A 169 -6.36 17.20 -10.46
C ASP A 169 -6.74 16.86 -9.00
N LEU A 170 -5.74 16.73 -8.13
CA LEU A 170 -5.97 16.49 -6.70
C LEU A 170 -6.66 17.70 -6.03
N LYS A 171 -6.16 18.92 -6.24
CA LYS A 171 -6.76 20.15 -5.66
C LYS A 171 -8.23 20.27 -6.06
N ARG A 172 -8.54 20.06 -7.35
CA ARG A 172 -9.94 20.05 -7.80
C ARG A 172 -10.77 19.00 -7.09
N ALA A 173 -10.26 17.78 -6.92
CA ALA A 173 -10.99 16.73 -6.21
C ALA A 173 -11.23 17.08 -4.74
N TYR A 174 -10.29 17.71 -4.07
CA TYR A 174 -10.48 18.23 -2.71
C TYR A 174 -11.55 19.33 -2.66
N ASP A 175 -11.51 20.28 -3.60
CA ASP A 175 -12.48 21.38 -3.70
C ASP A 175 -13.89 20.85 -4.03
N ASP A 176 -14.02 19.92 -4.99
CA ASP A 176 -15.29 19.33 -5.42
C ASP A 176 -16.00 18.57 -4.29
N HIS A 177 -15.25 18.05 -3.31
CA HIS A 177 -15.77 17.33 -2.16
C HIS A 177 -15.80 18.16 -0.86
N ASP A 178 -15.45 19.45 -0.90
CA ASP A 178 -15.31 20.33 0.28
C ASP A 178 -14.41 19.71 1.37
N ILE A 179 -13.31 19.08 0.94
CA ILE A 179 -12.33 18.44 1.81
C ILE A 179 -11.13 19.36 2.00
N THR A 180 -10.69 19.50 3.24
CA THR A 180 -9.41 20.15 3.56
C THR A 180 -8.42 19.10 4.01
N PRO A 181 -7.20 19.04 3.42
CA PRO A 181 -6.13 18.16 3.88
C PRO A 181 -5.85 18.36 5.37
N GLN A 182 -5.62 17.26 6.08
CA GLN A 182 -5.26 17.29 7.49
C GLN A 182 -4.02 16.42 7.72
N LYS A 183 -3.23 16.85 8.68
CA LYS A 183 -2.07 16.08 9.14
C LYS A 183 -2.49 14.69 9.61
N GLY A 184 -1.81 13.67 9.11
CA GLY A 184 -2.07 12.28 9.45
C GLY A 184 -3.08 11.57 8.55
N ASP A 185 -3.56 12.23 7.48
CA ASP A 185 -4.46 11.61 6.51
C ASP A 185 -3.80 10.44 5.78
N VAL A 186 -4.62 9.47 5.38
CA VAL A 186 -4.32 8.51 4.32
C VAL A 186 -5.19 8.83 3.13
N VAL A 187 -4.57 9.06 1.97
CA VAL A 187 -5.27 9.45 0.73
C VAL A 187 -5.31 8.26 -0.21
N LEU A 188 -6.52 7.80 -0.56
CA LEU A 188 -6.77 6.70 -1.48
C LEU A 188 -7.32 7.26 -2.79
N ILE A 189 -6.71 6.85 -3.90
CA ILE A 189 -6.99 7.36 -5.24
C ILE A 189 -7.66 6.28 -6.06
N ASN A 190 -8.93 6.47 -6.41
CA ASN A 190 -9.64 5.61 -7.33
C ASN A 190 -9.47 6.10 -8.75
N THR A 191 -8.72 5.37 -9.56
CA THR A 191 -8.50 5.62 -10.98
C THR A 191 -9.50 4.87 -11.86
N GLY A 192 -10.20 3.90 -11.29
CA GLY A 192 -11.03 2.93 -11.99
C GLY A 192 -10.22 1.78 -12.63
N TRP A 193 -8.89 1.78 -12.48
CA TRP A 193 -8.01 0.74 -13.04
C TRP A 193 -8.17 -0.60 -12.32
N GLY A 194 -8.53 -0.59 -11.05
CA GLY A 194 -8.79 -1.77 -10.22
C GLY A 194 -9.83 -2.73 -10.80
N LYS A 195 -10.72 -2.26 -11.70
CA LYS A 195 -11.67 -3.14 -12.42
C LYS A 195 -10.99 -4.22 -13.26
N HIS A 196 -9.72 -4.05 -13.62
CA HIS A 196 -8.96 -5.03 -14.42
C HIS A 196 -8.32 -6.11 -13.55
N PHE A 197 -8.17 -5.87 -12.23
CA PHE A 197 -7.61 -6.86 -11.30
C PHE A 197 -8.42 -8.17 -11.36
N MET A 198 -7.75 -9.30 -11.64
CA MET A 198 -8.35 -10.62 -11.87
C MET A 198 -9.27 -10.76 -13.09
N HIS A 199 -9.68 -9.66 -13.73
CA HIS A 199 -10.54 -9.70 -14.91
C HIS A 199 -9.77 -9.63 -16.22
N ASP A 200 -8.70 -8.82 -16.26
CA ASP A 200 -7.78 -8.69 -17.39
C ASP A 200 -6.38 -8.36 -16.86
N ASN A 201 -5.71 -9.38 -16.33
CA ASN A 201 -4.38 -9.20 -15.74
C ASN A 201 -3.33 -8.75 -16.75
N THR A 202 -3.48 -9.11 -18.04
CA THR A 202 -2.58 -8.66 -19.10
C THR A 202 -2.65 -7.14 -19.23
N LYS A 203 -3.86 -6.59 -19.28
CA LYS A 203 -4.06 -5.14 -19.30
C LYS A 203 -3.61 -4.51 -17.99
N TYR A 204 -3.96 -5.11 -16.85
CA TYR A 204 -3.66 -4.59 -15.52
C TYR A 204 -2.16 -4.31 -15.33
N ILE A 205 -1.28 -5.22 -15.79
CA ILE A 205 0.17 -5.11 -15.64
C ILE A 205 0.88 -4.42 -16.83
N SER A 206 0.17 -4.04 -17.89
CA SER A 206 0.79 -3.46 -19.08
C SER A 206 1.12 -1.97 -18.99
N GLY A 207 0.69 -1.33 -17.92
CA GLY A 207 0.79 0.09 -17.62
C GLY A 207 -0.44 0.54 -16.85
N GLU A 208 -0.46 1.75 -16.33
CA GLU A 208 -1.55 2.24 -15.49
C GLU A 208 -1.62 3.77 -15.41
N PRO A 209 -2.80 4.36 -15.14
CA PRO A 209 -2.89 5.75 -14.71
C PRO A 209 -2.38 5.86 -13.27
N GLY A 210 -1.90 7.02 -12.86
CA GLY A 210 -1.47 7.21 -11.48
C GLY A 210 -0.85 8.57 -11.24
N LEU A 211 -0.35 8.80 -10.04
CA LEU A 211 0.27 10.07 -9.67
C LEU A 211 1.53 10.33 -10.51
N ASN A 212 1.73 11.60 -10.87
CA ASN A 212 3.06 12.09 -11.21
C ASN A 212 3.81 12.52 -9.93
N GLU A 213 5.11 12.77 -10.05
CA GLU A 213 5.97 13.16 -8.93
C GLU A 213 5.50 14.45 -8.24
N GLU A 214 5.05 15.45 -9.02
CA GLU A 214 4.56 16.73 -8.48
C GLU A 214 3.33 16.54 -7.59
N ALA A 215 2.40 15.69 -8.00
CA ALA A 215 1.21 15.36 -7.23
C ALA A 215 1.56 14.63 -5.92
N ALA A 216 2.50 13.68 -5.97
CA ALA A 216 3.00 13.01 -4.78
C ALA A 216 3.67 14.00 -3.81
N ARG A 217 4.49 14.91 -4.32
CA ARG A 217 5.11 15.99 -3.52
C ARG A 217 4.07 16.91 -2.88
N TRP A 218 3.01 17.23 -3.60
CA TRP A 218 1.92 18.03 -3.03
C TRP A 218 1.23 17.30 -1.87
N LEU A 219 0.95 16.01 -1.99
CA LEU A 219 0.35 15.21 -0.91
C LEU A 219 1.28 15.13 0.31
N THR A 220 2.55 14.83 0.11
CA THR A 220 3.51 14.69 1.22
C THR A 220 3.77 16.03 1.94
N GLN A 221 3.67 17.16 1.24
CA GLN A 221 3.71 18.52 1.83
C GLN A 221 2.48 18.83 2.70
N ASN A 222 1.36 18.11 2.49
CA ASN A 222 0.16 18.21 3.32
C ASN A 222 0.14 17.17 4.47
N ASP A 223 1.30 16.61 4.84
CA ASP A 223 1.46 15.75 5.99
C ASP A 223 0.64 14.45 5.97
N VAL A 224 0.44 13.85 4.78
CA VAL A 224 -0.15 12.52 4.68
C VAL A 224 0.80 11.46 5.23
N VAL A 225 0.27 10.36 5.74
CA VAL A 225 1.07 9.24 6.28
C VAL A 225 1.18 8.07 5.31
N ALA A 226 0.22 7.94 4.41
CA ALA A 226 0.27 6.99 3.32
C ALA A 226 -0.57 7.48 2.13
N ILE A 227 -0.22 7.03 0.94
CA ILE A 227 -0.95 7.26 -0.30
C ILE A 227 -1.28 5.90 -0.89
N GLY A 228 -2.53 5.68 -1.29
CA GLY A 228 -2.93 4.41 -1.90
C GLY A 228 -3.65 4.59 -3.23
N ALA A 229 -3.68 3.54 -4.06
CA ALA A 229 -4.44 3.53 -5.29
C ALA A 229 -4.97 2.12 -5.63
N ASP A 230 -5.93 2.09 -6.57
CA ASP A 230 -6.54 0.88 -7.11
C ASP A 230 -5.73 0.25 -8.26
N ASN A 231 -4.50 0.69 -8.43
CA ASN A 231 -3.54 0.22 -9.41
C ASN A 231 -2.32 -0.43 -8.71
N MET A 232 -1.32 -0.85 -9.49
CA MET A 232 -0.23 -1.70 -9.00
C MET A 232 0.96 -0.92 -8.45
N ALA A 233 1.11 0.38 -8.77
CA ALA A 233 2.29 1.17 -8.40
C ALA A 233 1.95 2.57 -7.86
N VAL A 234 0.66 2.92 -7.65
CA VAL A 234 0.23 4.26 -7.26
C VAL A 234 0.61 5.34 -8.29
N GLU A 235 1.78 5.24 -8.90
CA GLU A 235 2.28 6.19 -9.90
C GLU A 235 1.91 5.82 -11.33
N VAL A 236 1.96 6.80 -12.22
CA VAL A 236 1.65 6.60 -13.63
C VAL A 236 2.71 5.76 -14.34
N LEU A 237 2.28 4.74 -15.08
CA LEU A 237 3.13 3.89 -15.90
C LEU A 237 2.56 3.75 -17.34
N PRO A 238 3.40 3.97 -18.38
CA PRO A 238 4.77 4.49 -18.32
C PRO A 238 4.80 5.95 -17.87
N GLY A 239 5.90 6.34 -17.22
CA GLY A 239 6.14 7.73 -16.81
C GLY A 239 6.17 8.68 -18.02
N THR A 240 5.54 9.84 -17.89
CA THR A 240 5.27 10.72 -19.02
C THR A 240 6.30 11.83 -19.22
N ASN A 241 6.97 12.29 -18.17
CA ASN A 241 7.76 13.52 -18.20
C ASN A 241 9.24 13.32 -18.50
N HIS A 242 9.79 12.14 -18.15
CA HIS A 242 11.21 11.83 -18.32
C HIS A 242 11.36 10.34 -18.63
N PRO A 243 11.54 9.93 -19.90
CA PRO A 243 11.63 8.52 -20.27
C PRO A 243 12.81 7.78 -19.59
N ASP A 244 13.79 8.53 -19.10
CA ASP A 244 14.99 8.00 -18.42
C ASP A 244 14.82 7.94 -16.88
N VAL A 245 13.67 8.36 -16.33
CA VAL A 245 13.38 8.32 -14.89
C VAL A 245 12.31 7.27 -14.64
N MET A 246 12.64 6.29 -13.82
CA MET A 246 11.72 5.22 -13.42
C MET A 246 11.33 5.38 -11.96
N MET A 247 10.05 5.18 -11.66
CA MET A 247 9.50 5.13 -10.30
C MET A 247 9.81 6.37 -9.42
N PRO A 248 9.64 7.62 -9.93
CA PRO A 248 9.97 8.81 -9.16
C PRO A 248 9.03 9.04 -7.97
N VAL A 249 7.78 8.57 -8.03
CA VAL A 249 6.83 8.68 -6.91
C VAL A 249 7.25 7.76 -5.76
N HIS A 250 7.66 6.52 -6.06
CA HIS A 250 8.20 5.61 -5.04
C HIS A 250 9.46 6.19 -4.39
N GLN A 251 10.39 6.69 -5.20
CA GLN A 251 11.60 7.32 -4.67
C GLN A 251 11.27 8.49 -3.76
N HIS A 252 10.38 9.38 -4.20
CA HIS A 252 9.98 10.51 -3.38
C HIS A 252 9.25 10.09 -2.11
N CYS A 253 8.22 9.25 -2.22
CA CYS A 253 7.41 8.89 -1.06
C CYS A 253 8.19 8.07 -0.04
N LEU A 254 8.84 6.98 -0.50
CA LEU A 254 9.47 6.02 0.40
C LEU A 254 10.84 6.49 0.87
N ALA A 255 11.73 6.95 -0.03
CA ALA A 255 13.12 7.26 0.33
C ALA A 255 13.33 8.72 0.79
N GLU A 256 12.58 9.70 0.26
CA GLU A 256 12.72 11.10 0.67
C GLU A 256 11.76 11.48 1.79
N ALA A 257 10.45 11.30 1.59
CA ALA A 257 9.42 11.85 2.45
C ALA A 257 9.04 10.95 3.64
N GLY A 258 9.37 9.65 3.58
CA GLY A 258 8.99 8.69 4.61
C GLY A 258 7.47 8.43 4.65
N VAL A 259 6.82 8.42 3.50
CA VAL A 259 5.37 8.19 3.32
C VAL A 259 5.16 6.85 2.65
N HIS A 260 4.35 5.99 3.26
CA HIS A 260 4.08 4.65 2.76
C HIS A 260 3.18 4.67 1.52
N LEU A 261 3.34 3.67 0.64
CA LEU A 261 2.44 3.43 -0.49
C LEU A 261 1.56 2.21 -0.23
N ILE A 262 0.31 2.25 -0.70
CA ILE A 262 -0.66 1.16 -0.58
C ILE A 262 -1.17 0.84 -1.97
N GLU A 263 -0.95 -0.38 -2.43
CA GLU A 263 -1.20 -0.77 -3.81
C GLU A 263 -2.31 -1.80 -3.92
N ASN A 264 -2.88 -1.88 -5.13
CA ASN A 264 -3.93 -2.85 -5.46
C ASN A 264 -5.15 -2.76 -4.53
N LEU A 265 -5.64 -1.56 -4.26
CA LEU A 265 -6.83 -1.35 -3.44
C LEU A 265 -8.12 -1.63 -4.22
N ALA A 266 -9.13 -2.15 -3.53
CA ALA A 266 -10.49 -2.33 -4.05
C ALA A 266 -11.34 -1.10 -3.70
N LEU A 267 -11.29 -0.05 -4.53
CA LEU A 267 -11.91 1.24 -4.24
C LEU A 267 -13.26 1.47 -4.96
N SER A 268 -13.71 0.53 -5.79
CA SER A 268 -14.94 0.72 -6.59
C SER A 268 -16.18 0.96 -5.72
N GLU A 269 -16.41 0.14 -4.70
CA GLU A 269 -17.61 0.24 -3.85
C GLU A 269 -17.68 1.58 -3.13
N ILE A 270 -16.60 1.98 -2.45
CA ILE A 270 -16.57 3.23 -1.68
C ILE A 270 -16.72 4.46 -2.60
N SER A 271 -16.13 4.40 -3.80
CA SER A 271 -16.20 5.45 -4.81
C SER A 271 -17.58 5.59 -5.45
N GLU A 272 -18.25 4.46 -5.79
CA GLU A 272 -19.60 4.45 -6.34
C GLU A 272 -20.64 5.00 -5.36
N ARG A 273 -20.41 4.77 -4.07
CA ARG A 273 -21.24 5.29 -2.99
C ARG A 273 -20.90 6.73 -2.59
N SER A 274 -19.92 7.34 -3.23
CA SER A 274 -19.45 8.71 -2.95
C SER A 274 -19.07 8.94 -1.48
N ILE A 275 -18.46 7.92 -0.87
CA ILE A 275 -17.94 8.01 0.50
C ILE A 275 -16.51 8.51 0.42
N ASN A 276 -16.32 9.81 0.67
CA ASN A 276 -15.03 10.48 0.46
C ASN A 276 -14.20 10.58 1.75
N GLU A 277 -14.82 10.46 2.93
CA GLU A 277 -14.16 10.56 4.23
C GLU A 277 -14.68 9.44 5.16
N PHE A 278 -13.77 8.77 5.88
CA PHE A 278 -14.11 7.64 6.77
C PHE A 278 -13.01 7.42 7.81
N CYS A 279 -13.30 6.59 8.81
CA CYS A 279 -12.26 6.06 9.68
C CYS A 279 -11.55 4.90 8.97
N LEU A 280 -10.29 5.11 8.59
CA LEU A 280 -9.44 4.04 8.05
C LEU A 280 -8.81 3.25 9.18
N ILE A 281 -8.93 1.92 9.10
CA ILE A 281 -8.22 0.98 9.97
C ILE A 281 -7.39 0.04 9.10
N MET A 282 -6.07 0.03 9.31
CA MET A 282 -5.14 -0.86 8.63
C MET A 282 -4.02 -1.28 9.57
N LEU A 283 -3.82 -2.58 9.69
CA LEU A 283 -2.87 -3.18 10.62
C LEU A 283 -1.85 -4.02 9.83
N PRO A 284 -0.71 -3.45 9.44
CA PRO A 284 0.34 -4.21 8.75
C PRO A 284 0.84 -5.37 9.60
N VAL A 285 1.06 -6.53 8.96
CA VAL A 285 1.62 -7.71 9.63
C VAL A 285 3.11 -7.49 9.85
N LYS A 286 3.61 -7.79 11.05
CA LYS A 286 5.03 -7.67 11.40
C LYS A 286 5.86 -8.81 10.80
N LEU A 287 6.12 -8.75 9.50
CA LEU A 287 7.04 -9.63 8.81
C LEU A 287 8.44 -9.02 8.84
N LYS A 288 9.26 -9.45 9.79
CA LYS A 288 10.61 -8.88 9.93
C LYS A 288 11.41 -9.04 8.64
N GLY A 289 11.97 -7.93 8.18
CA GLY A 289 12.83 -7.88 7.01
C GLY A 289 12.10 -7.83 5.66
N ALA A 290 10.76 -7.79 5.66
CA ALA A 290 10.01 -7.66 4.42
C ALA A 290 9.91 -6.19 3.97
N THR A 291 9.99 -5.99 2.64
CA THR A 291 9.88 -4.68 2.00
C THR A 291 8.43 -4.23 1.76
N GLY A 292 7.50 -5.14 1.86
CA GLY A 292 6.07 -4.93 1.77
C GLY A 292 5.31 -6.03 2.52
N CYS A 293 4.04 -5.82 2.80
CA CYS A 293 3.20 -6.91 3.31
C CYS A 293 1.75 -6.77 2.85
N PRO A 294 1.07 -7.89 2.58
CA PRO A 294 -0.36 -7.88 2.36
C PRO A 294 -1.10 -7.24 3.53
N VAL A 295 -2.06 -6.38 3.22
CA VAL A 295 -2.91 -5.71 4.21
C VAL A 295 -4.37 -5.82 3.83
N ARG A 296 -5.24 -5.72 4.82
CA ARG A 296 -6.69 -5.64 4.63
C ARG A 296 -7.19 -4.33 5.24
N PRO A 297 -7.03 -3.20 4.53
CA PRO A 297 -7.57 -1.93 4.99
C PRO A 297 -9.09 -1.95 4.93
N VAL A 298 -9.72 -1.33 5.93
CA VAL A 298 -11.17 -1.18 5.97
C VAL A 298 -11.55 0.28 6.21
N ALA A 299 -12.62 0.71 5.54
CA ALA A 299 -13.30 1.95 5.85
C ALA A 299 -14.44 1.67 6.81
N VAL A 300 -14.48 2.39 7.93
CA VAL A 300 -15.59 2.33 8.90
C VAL A 300 -16.33 3.65 8.84
N ILE A 301 -17.66 3.57 8.57
CA ILE A 301 -18.53 4.73 8.29
C ILE A 301 -19.34 5.12 9.51
#